data_fef640467f05c6132e03260e4e114cda
#
_entry.id   fef640467f05c6132e03260e4e114cda
#
_cell.length_a   1.000
_cell.length_b   1.000
_cell.length_c   1.000
_cell.angle_alpha   90.00
_cell.angle_beta   90.00
_cell.angle_gamma   90.00
#
_symmetry.space_group_name_H-M   'P 1'
#
loop_
_entity.id
_entity.type
_entity.pdbx_description
1 polymer ?
#
loop_
_entity_poly.entity_id
_entity_poly.type
_entity_poly.pdbx_seq_one_letter_code
_entity_poly.pdbx_strand_id
1 'polypeptide(L)'
;KINSLEFKFIQKIDNNNIEKGECTILYPKKILCKYYDIYNKILVSNGKSLVINSDKIKNYYRYPLDKTPLNFILDKKFLISKMKEVENDKNYPFYYVFNFEFENNLIKVFFDKASLDLIGWETKDIYQNQIQTFLSDININVNVEEKIFSLQKYIN
;
A
#
# COMPACT_ATOMS: atom_id res chain seq x y z
N LYS A 1 3.79 5.70 19.48
CA LYS A 1 2.66 5.14 18.75
C LYS A 1 2.52 5.83 17.40
N ILE A 2 2.43 5.05 16.33
CA ILE A 2 2.32 5.59 14.96
C ILE A 2 0.85 5.68 14.60
N ASN A 3 0.36 6.90 14.29
CA ASN A 3 -1.02 7.12 13.85
C ASN A 3 -1.11 7.43 12.36
N SER A 4 -0.06 8.00 11.80
CA SER A 4 -0.04 8.37 10.38
C SER A 4 1.35 8.21 9.79
N LEU A 5 1.39 8.04 8.47
CA LEU A 5 2.63 7.97 7.69
C LEU A 5 2.48 8.81 6.43
N GLU A 6 3.58 9.40 6.02
CA GLU A 6 3.71 10.01 4.70
C GLU A 6 5.00 9.47 4.09
N PHE A 7 4.95 9.02 2.85
CA PHE A 7 6.10 8.40 2.22
C PHE A 7 6.03 8.50 0.70
N LYS A 8 7.18 8.32 0.07
CA LYS A 8 7.27 8.11 -1.37
C LYS A 8 7.35 6.62 -1.64
N PHE A 9 6.90 6.20 -2.82
CA PHE A 9 6.96 4.80 -3.21
C PHE A 9 7.49 4.62 -4.61
N ILE A 10 8.07 3.44 -4.84
CA ILE A 10 8.39 2.91 -6.15
C ILE A 10 7.67 1.58 -6.26
N GLN A 11 6.92 1.40 -7.34
CA GLN A 11 6.15 0.20 -7.59
C GLN A 11 6.62 -0.42 -8.89
N LYS A 12 7.01 -1.70 -8.82
CA LYS A 12 7.45 -2.48 -9.98
C LYS A 12 6.38 -3.49 -10.34
N ILE A 13 6.00 -3.49 -11.62
CA ILE A 13 5.01 -4.43 -12.16
C ILE A 13 5.73 -5.35 -13.12
N ASP A 14 5.88 -6.63 -12.75
CA ASP A 14 6.59 -7.67 -13.52
C ASP A 14 8.00 -7.26 -13.97
N ASN A 15 8.69 -6.43 -13.19
CA ASN A 15 10.05 -5.95 -13.47
C ASN A 15 10.17 -5.09 -14.75
N ASN A 16 9.07 -4.87 -15.48
CA ASN A 16 9.10 -4.12 -16.73
C ASN A 16 8.55 -2.70 -16.60
N ASN A 17 7.55 -2.51 -15.78
CA ASN A 17 6.91 -1.21 -15.58
C ASN A 17 7.22 -0.70 -14.19
N ILE A 18 7.61 0.56 -14.10
CA ILE A 18 7.88 1.22 -12.83
C ILE A 18 6.94 2.41 -12.71
N GLU A 19 6.21 2.44 -11.60
CA GLU A 19 5.39 3.59 -11.21
C GLU A 19 5.96 4.18 -9.93
N LYS A 20 5.85 5.49 -9.79
CA LYS A 20 6.31 6.21 -8.61
C LYS A 20 5.21 7.14 -8.13
N GLY A 21 5.28 7.48 -6.86
CA GLY A 21 4.33 8.43 -6.30
C GLY A 21 4.59 8.69 -4.83
N GLU A 22 3.58 9.23 -4.19
CA GLU A 22 3.60 9.50 -2.76
C GLU A 22 2.28 9.10 -2.13
N CYS A 23 2.34 8.67 -0.89
CA CYS A 23 1.16 8.23 -0.15
C CYS A 23 1.11 8.88 1.23
N THR A 24 -0.11 9.05 1.71
CA THR A 24 -0.41 9.40 3.10
C THR A 24 -1.31 8.32 3.66
N ILE A 25 -0.93 7.76 4.81
CA ILE A 25 -1.75 6.79 5.55
C ILE A 25 -2.19 7.42 6.85
N LEU A 26 -3.47 7.27 7.15
CA LEU A 26 -4.02 7.55 8.47
C LEU A 26 -4.63 6.25 8.99
N TYR A 27 -3.99 5.68 10.00
CA TYR A 27 -4.47 4.43 10.59
C TYR A 27 -5.75 4.66 11.38
N PRO A 28 -6.69 3.72 11.37
CA PRO A 28 -6.67 2.51 10.54
C PRO A 28 -7.23 2.73 9.14
N LYS A 29 -6.66 2.07 8.17
CA LYS A 29 -7.26 1.73 6.88
C LYS A 29 -7.55 2.89 5.91
N LYS A 30 -7.04 4.08 6.18
CA LYS A 30 -7.17 5.21 5.25
C LYS A 30 -5.86 5.46 4.55
N ILE A 31 -5.90 5.60 3.24
CA ILE A 31 -4.72 5.88 2.42
C ILE A 31 -5.11 6.77 1.25
N LEU A 32 -4.21 7.66 0.90
CA LEU A 32 -4.27 8.42 -0.35
C LEU A 32 -2.91 8.33 -1.01
N CYS A 33 -2.87 7.78 -2.22
CA CYS A 33 -1.66 7.75 -3.04
C CYS A 33 -1.88 8.56 -4.31
N LYS A 34 -0.91 9.39 -4.62
CA LYS A 34 -0.87 10.16 -5.86
C LYS A 34 0.32 9.70 -6.68
N TYR A 35 0.07 9.23 -7.88
CA TYR A 35 1.11 8.73 -8.78
C TYR A 35 1.70 9.89 -9.57
N TYR A 36 3.00 9.82 -9.82
CA TYR A 36 3.70 10.80 -10.65
C TYR A 36 3.54 10.40 -12.12
N ASP A 37 2.37 10.66 -12.66
CA ASP A 37 2.09 10.40 -14.07
C ASP A 37 1.31 11.57 -14.68
N ILE A 38 1.17 11.53 -16.00
CA ILE A 38 0.45 12.58 -16.73
C ILE A 38 -1.07 12.44 -16.64
N TYR A 39 -1.55 11.33 -16.10
CA TYR A 39 -2.98 11.01 -16.03
C TYR A 39 -3.59 11.24 -14.65
N ASN A 40 -2.85 11.83 -13.73
CA ASN A 40 -3.32 12.13 -12.37
C ASN A 40 -3.90 10.92 -11.66
N LYS A 41 -3.22 9.76 -11.79
CA LYS A 41 -3.68 8.53 -11.15
C LYS A 41 -3.66 8.68 -9.64
N ILE A 42 -4.76 8.28 -9.00
CA ILE A 42 -4.87 8.24 -7.54
C ILE A 42 -5.41 6.90 -7.08
N LEU A 43 -5.05 6.56 -5.85
CA LEU A 43 -5.61 5.44 -5.11
C LEU A 43 -6.00 5.99 -3.75
N VAL A 44 -7.26 5.81 -3.36
CA VAL A 44 -7.75 6.34 -2.08
C VAL A 44 -8.65 5.34 -1.38
N SER A 45 -8.48 5.21 -0.06
CA SER A 45 -9.38 4.44 0.80
C SER A 45 -9.90 5.32 1.92
N ASN A 46 -11.21 5.26 2.13
CA ASN A 46 -11.86 5.92 3.28
C ASN A 46 -11.97 5.01 4.50
N GLY A 47 -11.39 3.81 4.44
CA GLY A 47 -11.47 2.79 5.48
C GLY A 47 -12.46 1.67 5.16
N LYS A 48 -13.34 1.87 4.19
CA LYS A 48 -14.34 0.86 3.78
C LYS A 48 -14.25 0.53 2.31
N SER A 49 -14.04 1.52 1.47
CA SER A 49 -13.95 1.37 0.02
C SER A 49 -12.63 1.90 -0.50
N LEU A 50 -12.12 1.23 -1.51
CA LEU A 50 -10.91 1.62 -2.24
C LEU A 50 -11.32 2.11 -3.61
N VAL A 51 -10.84 3.30 -4.00
CA VAL A 51 -11.09 3.87 -5.31
C VAL A 51 -9.76 4.08 -6.03
N ILE A 52 -9.73 3.68 -7.30
CA ILE A 52 -8.63 3.97 -8.21
C ILE A 52 -9.20 4.77 -9.36
N ASN A 53 -8.63 5.94 -9.60
CA ASN A 53 -9.08 6.83 -10.68
C ASN A 53 -7.89 7.45 -11.40
N SER A 54 -8.08 7.79 -12.66
CA SER A 54 -7.12 8.54 -13.43
C SER A 54 -7.82 9.15 -14.64
N ASP A 55 -7.18 10.14 -15.25
CA ASP A 55 -7.72 10.76 -16.47
C ASP A 55 -7.71 9.83 -17.68
N LYS A 56 -6.96 8.72 -17.57
CA LYS A 56 -6.84 7.71 -18.61
C LYS A 56 -8.08 6.79 -18.69
N ILE A 57 -8.80 6.63 -17.59
CA ILE A 57 -9.93 5.71 -17.52
C ILE A 57 -11.23 6.46 -17.54
N LYS A 58 -12.24 5.89 -18.23
CA LYS A 58 -13.55 6.51 -18.40
C LYS A 58 -14.33 6.53 -17.09
N ASN A 59 -14.29 5.40 -16.36
CA ASN A 59 -14.95 5.24 -15.08
C ASN A 59 -13.95 4.80 -14.04
N TYR A 60 -14.02 5.38 -12.84
CA TYR A 60 -13.18 4.96 -11.75
C TYR A 60 -13.51 3.52 -11.33
N TYR A 61 -12.53 2.84 -10.73
CA TYR A 61 -12.72 1.53 -10.12
C TYR A 61 -12.99 1.70 -8.63
N ARG A 62 -13.95 0.96 -8.13
CA ARG A 62 -14.28 0.97 -6.69
C ARG A 62 -14.40 -0.47 -6.19
N TYR A 63 -13.69 -0.74 -5.10
CA TYR A 63 -13.67 -2.07 -4.47
C TYR A 63 -13.98 -1.94 -2.98
N PRO A 64 -14.67 -2.91 -2.38
CA PRO A 64 -14.66 -3.03 -0.92
C PRO A 64 -13.21 -3.22 -0.46
N LEU A 65 -12.77 -2.45 0.53
CA LEU A 65 -11.39 -2.55 0.99
C LEU A 65 -11.07 -3.96 1.50
N ASP A 66 -12.02 -4.62 2.16
CA ASP A 66 -11.84 -5.98 2.70
C ASP A 66 -11.71 -7.05 1.62
N LYS A 67 -11.91 -6.70 0.36
CA LYS A 67 -11.67 -7.59 -0.78
C LYS A 67 -10.30 -7.33 -1.42
N THR A 68 -9.45 -6.56 -0.78
CA THR A 68 -8.11 -6.24 -1.28
C THR A 68 -7.06 -6.53 -0.20
N PRO A 69 -5.80 -6.84 -0.60
CA PRO A 69 -4.72 -7.06 0.36
C PRO A 69 -4.42 -5.83 1.22
N LEU A 70 -4.75 -4.63 0.74
CA LEU A 70 -4.53 -3.40 1.51
C LEU A 70 -5.30 -3.41 2.83
N ASN A 71 -6.38 -4.15 2.92
CA ASN A 71 -7.11 -4.30 4.18
C ASN A 71 -6.22 -4.77 5.33
N PHE A 72 -5.24 -5.61 5.03
CA PHE A 72 -4.29 -6.13 6.01
C PHE A 72 -3.08 -5.20 6.17
N ILE A 73 -2.57 -4.68 5.07
CA ILE A 73 -1.41 -3.78 5.07
C ILE A 73 -1.72 -2.48 5.81
N LEU A 74 -2.95 -2.01 5.72
CA LEU A 74 -3.41 -0.79 6.40
C LEU A 74 -3.92 -1.05 7.82
N ASP A 75 -3.72 -2.25 8.33
CA ASP A 75 -4.11 -2.64 9.68
C ASP A 75 -2.87 -2.78 10.55
N LYS A 76 -2.58 -1.73 11.32
CA LYS A 76 -1.39 -1.70 12.16
C LYS A 76 -1.40 -2.81 13.22
N LYS A 77 -2.55 -3.09 13.81
CA LYS A 77 -2.68 -4.16 14.81
C LYS A 77 -2.36 -5.51 14.20
N PHE A 78 -2.85 -5.77 12.98
CA PHE A 78 -2.54 -6.99 12.26
C PHE A 78 -1.02 -7.09 12.03
N LEU A 79 -0.40 -6.05 11.51
CA LEU A 79 1.04 -6.05 11.22
C LEU A 79 1.87 -6.28 12.49
N ILE A 80 1.54 -5.61 13.58
CA ILE A 80 2.24 -5.78 14.86
C ILE A 80 2.09 -7.21 15.37
N SER A 81 0.88 -7.78 15.29
CA SER A 81 0.62 -9.15 15.75
C SER A 81 1.44 -10.19 14.98
N LYS A 82 1.81 -9.87 13.74
CA LYS A 82 2.52 -10.78 12.84
C LYS A 82 4.04 -10.60 12.86
N MET A 83 4.57 -9.63 13.61
CA MET A 83 6.01 -9.42 13.70
C MET A 83 6.76 -10.63 14.24
N LYS A 84 6.10 -11.49 15.01
CA LYS A 84 6.70 -12.74 15.54
C LYS A 84 6.82 -13.83 14.48
N GLU A 85 6.14 -13.69 13.36
CA GLU A 85 6.09 -14.69 12.29
C GLU A 85 6.94 -14.30 11.09
N VAL A 86 7.76 -13.24 11.22
CA VAL A 86 8.64 -12.82 10.12
C VAL A 86 9.76 -13.83 9.92
N GLU A 87 10.18 -13.96 8.68
CA GLU A 87 11.21 -14.92 8.26
C GLU A 87 12.33 -14.22 7.49
N ASN A 88 13.44 -14.92 7.36
CA ASN A 88 14.52 -14.53 6.45
C ASN A 88 14.22 -15.13 5.08
N ASP A 89 14.31 -14.29 4.04
CA ASP A 89 14.14 -14.72 2.65
C ASP A 89 15.44 -14.42 1.91
N LYS A 90 15.99 -15.40 1.21
CA LYS A 90 17.24 -15.27 0.46
C LYS A 90 17.17 -14.19 -0.63
N ASN A 91 15.99 -13.98 -1.19
CA ASN A 91 15.76 -12.98 -2.22
C ASN A 91 15.73 -11.56 -1.65
N TYR A 92 15.60 -11.43 -0.32
CA TYR A 92 15.50 -10.15 0.37
C TYR A 92 16.40 -10.13 1.59
N PRO A 93 17.74 -10.08 1.41
CA PRO A 93 18.67 -10.25 2.53
C PRO A 93 18.64 -9.10 3.56
N PHE A 94 18.11 -7.94 3.20
CA PHE A 94 18.06 -6.77 4.09
C PHE A 94 16.73 -6.59 4.81
N TYR A 95 15.74 -7.46 4.53
CA TYR A 95 14.40 -7.34 5.08
C TYR A 95 13.96 -8.62 5.78
N TYR A 96 13.16 -8.46 6.82
CA TYR A 96 12.32 -9.56 7.29
C TYR A 96 11.07 -9.62 6.43
N VAL A 97 10.59 -10.83 6.18
CA VAL A 97 9.43 -11.07 5.33
C VAL A 97 8.35 -11.77 6.12
N PHE A 98 7.13 -11.22 6.11
CA PHE A 98 5.95 -11.92 6.59
C PHE A 98 5.11 -12.31 5.38
N ASN A 99 4.76 -13.60 5.30
CA ASN A 99 3.96 -14.16 4.21
C ASN A 99 2.57 -14.49 4.70
N PHE A 100 1.55 -14.15 3.92
CA PHE A 100 0.19 -14.63 4.16
C PHE A 100 -0.51 -14.83 2.83
N GLU A 101 -1.58 -15.64 2.84
CA GLU A 101 -2.38 -15.88 1.65
C GLU A 101 -3.64 -15.02 1.67
N PHE A 102 -3.98 -14.50 0.52
CA PHE A 102 -5.22 -13.77 0.29
C PHE A 102 -5.75 -14.16 -1.09
N GLU A 103 -6.94 -14.78 -1.12
CA GLU A 103 -7.60 -15.23 -2.34
C GLU A 103 -6.67 -16.05 -3.24
N ASN A 104 -6.01 -17.04 -2.66
CA ASN A 104 -5.07 -17.97 -3.31
C ASN A 104 -3.78 -17.30 -3.82
N ASN A 105 -3.52 -16.07 -3.48
CA ASN A 105 -2.26 -15.39 -3.80
C ASN A 105 -1.42 -15.24 -2.55
N LEU A 106 -0.11 -15.43 -2.72
CA LEU A 106 0.84 -15.19 -1.65
C LEU A 106 1.16 -13.70 -1.60
N ILE A 107 0.93 -13.10 -0.44
CA ILE A 107 1.25 -11.70 -0.16
C ILE A 107 2.48 -11.67 0.73
N LYS A 108 3.46 -10.84 0.37
CA LYS A 108 4.66 -10.64 1.18
C LYS A 108 4.67 -9.23 1.73
N VAL A 109 5.02 -9.11 3.00
CA VAL A 109 5.19 -7.80 3.65
C VAL A 109 6.62 -7.72 4.16
N PHE A 110 7.29 -6.62 3.86
CA PHE A 110 8.71 -6.44 4.16
C PHE A 110 8.89 -5.44 5.28
N PHE A 111 9.76 -5.82 6.24
CA PHE A 111 10.13 -4.96 7.35
C PHE A 111 11.64 -4.78 7.37
N ASP A 112 12.11 -3.58 7.69
CA ASP A 112 13.53 -3.33 7.86
C ASP A 112 14.07 -4.13 9.04
N LYS A 113 15.20 -4.80 8.85
CA LYS A 113 15.79 -5.65 9.91
C LYS A 113 16.27 -4.84 11.11
N ALA A 114 16.70 -3.61 10.90
CA ALA A 114 17.23 -2.78 11.97
C ALA A 114 16.13 -2.07 12.74
N SER A 115 15.18 -1.41 12.03
CA SER A 115 14.17 -0.57 12.65
C SER A 115 12.82 -1.28 12.85
N LEU A 116 12.59 -2.39 12.14
CA LEU A 116 11.30 -3.10 12.07
C LEU A 116 10.19 -2.26 11.45
N ASP A 117 10.54 -1.20 10.74
CA ASP A 117 9.57 -0.39 10.02
C ASP A 117 9.05 -1.13 8.78
N LEU A 118 7.79 -0.87 8.44
CA LEU A 118 7.22 -1.34 7.18
C LEU A 118 7.98 -0.69 6.02
N ILE A 119 8.56 -1.51 5.14
CA ILE A 119 9.36 -1.03 4.00
C ILE A 119 8.63 -1.24 2.68
N GLY A 120 7.73 -2.21 2.62
CA GLY A 120 7.04 -2.49 1.38
C GLY A 120 6.24 -3.76 1.41
N TRP A 121 5.70 -4.11 0.26
CA TRP A 121 4.92 -5.34 0.12
C TRP A 121 4.93 -5.81 -1.33
N GLU A 122 4.56 -7.07 -1.51
CA GLU A 122 4.43 -7.69 -2.81
C GLU A 122 3.08 -8.35 -2.91
N THR A 123 2.35 -8.05 -3.98
CA THR A 123 1.04 -8.60 -4.26
C THR A 123 0.98 -9.10 -5.70
N LYS A 124 -0.14 -9.66 -6.11
CA LYS A 124 -0.42 -9.96 -7.51
C LYS A 124 -1.72 -9.30 -7.93
N ASP A 125 -1.76 -8.83 -9.18
CA ASP A 125 -2.99 -8.30 -9.75
C ASP A 125 -3.85 -9.44 -10.33
N ILE A 126 -4.99 -9.09 -10.92
CA ILE A 126 -5.92 -10.08 -11.48
C ILE A 126 -5.34 -10.86 -12.66
N TYR A 127 -4.29 -10.33 -13.29
CA TYR A 127 -3.59 -10.99 -14.40
C TYR A 127 -2.38 -11.79 -13.94
N GLN A 128 -2.21 -11.96 -12.61
CA GLN A 128 -1.07 -12.65 -12.00
C GLN A 128 0.27 -11.93 -12.19
N ASN A 129 0.24 -10.65 -12.54
CA ASN A 129 1.43 -9.82 -12.56
C ASN A 129 1.90 -9.56 -11.12
N GLN A 130 3.19 -9.75 -10.89
CA GLN A 130 3.79 -9.47 -9.60
C GLN A 130 3.93 -7.96 -9.42
N ILE A 131 3.44 -7.44 -8.32
CA ILE A 131 3.52 -6.02 -7.99
C ILE A 131 4.30 -5.86 -6.70
N GLN A 132 5.46 -5.20 -6.78
CA GLN A 132 6.30 -4.91 -5.63
C GLN A 132 6.28 -3.41 -5.35
N THR A 133 5.92 -3.05 -4.13
CA THR A 133 5.87 -1.65 -3.69
C THR A 133 6.87 -1.45 -2.57
N PHE A 134 7.81 -0.51 -2.77
CA PHE A 134 8.80 -0.16 -1.77
C PHE A 134 8.67 1.31 -1.37
N LEU A 135 8.83 1.56 -0.08
CA LEU A 135 8.64 2.86 0.55
C LEU A 135 9.97 3.55 0.80
N SER A 136 10.00 4.87 0.66
CA SER A 136 11.14 5.72 1.00
C SER A 136 10.65 7.06 1.56
N ASP A 137 11.58 7.82 2.14
CA ASP A 137 11.28 9.14 2.71
C ASP A 137 10.10 9.10 3.68
N ILE A 138 10.13 8.14 4.60
CA ILE A 138 9.02 7.88 5.52
C ILE A 138 9.03 8.91 6.66
N ASN A 139 7.92 9.63 6.81
CA ASN A 139 7.67 10.53 7.92
C ASN A 139 6.51 10.00 8.75
N ILE A 140 6.72 9.85 10.04
CA ILE A 140 5.70 9.31 10.94
C ILE A 140 4.98 10.44 11.69
N ASN A 141 3.71 10.17 12.01
CA ASN A 141 2.87 11.08 12.80
C ASN A 141 2.77 12.49 12.22
N VAL A 142 2.64 12.56 10.89
CA VAL A 142 2.37 13.83 10.21
C VAL A 142 0.94 14.29 10.49
N ASN A 143 0.71 15.59 10.43
CA ASN A 143 -0.64 16.14 10.53
C ASN A 143 -1.43 15.79 9.27
N VAL A 144 -2.54 15.09 9.46
CA VAL A 144 -3.39 14.64 8.35
C VAL A 144 -4.83 15.03 8.62
N GLU A 145 -5.46 15.72 7.67
CA GLU A 145 -6.89 16.00 7.73
C GLU A 145 -7.66 14.82 7.12
N GLU A 146 -8.67 14.34 7.83
CA GLU A 146 -9.45 13.19 7.37
C GLU A 146 -10.18 13.44 6.05
N LYS A 147 -10.46 14.69 5.74
CA LYS A 147 -11.18 15.06 4.51
C LYS A 147 -10.44 14.67 3.24
N ILE A 148 -9.11 14.48 3.29
CA ILE A 148 -8.35 14.08 2.10
C ILE A 148 -8.69 12.67 1.64
N PHE A 149 -9.30 11.85 2.52
CA PHE A 149 -9.70 10.48 2.20
C PHE A 149 -11.16 10.38 1.76
N SER A 150 -11.86 11.50 1.60
CA SER A 150 -13.22 11.52 1.12
C SER A 150 -13.26 11.10 -0.36
N LEU A 151 -13.98 10.03 -0.66
CA LEU A 151 -14.05 9.49 -2.01
C LEU A 151 -14.67 10.48 -3.00
N GLN A 152 -15.58 11.33 -2.52
CA GLN A 152 -16.26 12.32 -3.35
C GLN A 152 -15.30 13.24 -4.10
N LYS A 153 -14.13 13.48 -3.54
CA LYS A 153 -13.12 14.34 -4.19
C LYS A 153 -12.50 13.71 -5.42
N TYR A 154 -12.57 12.39 -5.55
CA TYR A 154 -11.81 11.63 -6.53
C TYR A 154 -12.69 10.86 -7.51
N ILE A 155 -13.97 10.94 -7.36
CA ILE A 155 -14.95 10.32 -8.26
C ILE A 155 -15.75 11.42 -8.95
N ASN A 156 -15.98 11.22 -10.23
CA ASN A 156 -16.75 12.18 -11.03
C ASN A 156 -18.04 11.56 -11.51
#